data_8586d748358f37211ca7fafca581c016
#
_entry.id   8586d748358f37211ca7fafca581c016
#
_cell.length_a   1.000
_cell.length_b   1.000
_cell.length_c   1.000
_cell.angle_alpha   90.00
_cell.angle_beta   90.00
_cell.angle_gamma   90.00
#
_symmetry.space_group_name_H-M   'P 1'
#
loop_
_entity.id
_entity.type
_entity.pdbx_description
1 polymer ?
#
loop_
_entity_poly.entity_id
_entity_poly.type
_entity_poly.pdbx_seq_one_letter_code
_entity_poly.pdbx_strand_id
1 'polypeptide(L)' 'MSEFEVSNEYKLQTLNSRLEQLNVEGWHNEEAKTVNIALGNEDEVQRLTANIQIIKQAIVSVQEQITALNE' A
#
# COMPACT_ATOMS: atom_id res chain seq x y z
N MET A 1 4.48 18.39 12.87
CA MET A 1 5.68 17.87 13.56
C MET A 1 5.25 16.88 14.63
N SER A 2 5.96 15.78 14.78
CA SER A 2 5.65 14.78 15.79
C SER A 2 6.11 15.25 17.17
N GLU A 3 5.32 14.93 18.21
CA GLU A 3 5.69 15.17 19.59
C GLU A 3 6.74 14.17 20.09
N PHE A 4 7.00 13.13 19.32
CA PHE A 4 7.88 12.03 19.72
C PHE A 4 9.17 12.08 18.92
N GLU A 5 10.29 11.99 19.65
CA GLU A 5 11.61 11.98 19.01
C GLU A 5 11.99 10.57 18.63
N VAL A 6 12.04 10.32 17.33
CA VAL A 6 12.41 9.03 16.76
C VAL A 6 13.44 9.30 15.67
N SER A 7 14.48 8.47 15.60
CA SER A 7 15.52 8.65 14.60
C SER A 7 14.98 8.50 13.17
N ASN A 8 15.57 9.20 12.23
CA ASN A 8 15.21 9.08 10.81
C ASN A 8 15.47 7.67 10.29
N GLU A 9 16.50 7.01 10.77
CA GLU A 9 16.79 5.62 10.40
C GLU A 9 15.64 4.69 10.78
N TYR A 10 15.12 4.83 11.99
CA TYR A 10 14.00 4.03 12.44
C TYR A 10 12.75 4.33 11.63
N LYS A 11 12.48 5.60 11.36
CA LYS A 11 11.34 6.01 10.55
C LYS A 11 11.43 5.42 9.14
N LEU A 12 12.60 5.50 8.51
CA LEU A 12 12.81 4.95 7.16
C LEU A 12 12.61 3.43 7.14
N GLN A 13 13.16 2.73 8.13
CA GLN A 13 12.99 1.29 8.24
C GLN A 13 11.51 0.91 8.35
N THR A 14 10.77 1.62 9.19
CA THR A 14 9.33 1.39 9.38
C THR A 14 8.55 1.67 8.10
N LEU A 15 8.85 2.79 7.44
CA LEU A 15 8.16 3.17 6.20
C LEU A 15 8.48 2.21 5.06
N ASN A 16 9.72 1.76 4.94
CA ASN A 16 10.10 0.78 3.91
C ASN A 16 9.41 -0.57 4.15
N SER A 17 9.29 -1.01 5.40
CA SER A 17 8.56 -2.23 5.74
C SER A 17 7.08 -2.10 5.38
N ARG A 18 6.49 -0.95 5.67
CA ARG A 18 5.09 -0.67 5.33
C ARG A 18 4.87 -0.66 3.83
N LEU A 19 5.81 -0.07 3.08
CA LEU A 19 5.75 -0.04 1.63
C LEU A 19 5.77 -1.45 1.05
N GLU A 20 6.64 -2.31 1.56
CA GLU A 20 6.70 -3.71 1.14
C GLU A 20 5.38 -4.43 1.41
N GLN A 21 4.80 -4.25 2.61
CA GLN A 21 3.53 -4.86 2.96
C GLN A 21 2.41 -4.39 2.03
N LEU A 22 2.37 -3.10 1.70
CA LEU A 22 1.37 -2.56 0.78
C LEU A 22 1.50 -3.14 -0.61
N ASN A 23 2.74 -3.31 -1.09
CA ASN A 23 2.98 -3.95 -2.39
C ASN A 23 2.52 -5.40 -2.40
N VAL A 24 2.77 -6.14 -1.32
CA VAL A 24 2.31 -7.53 -1.18
C VAL A 24 0.78 -7.60 -1.17
N GLU A 25 0.13 -6.71 -0.40
CA GLU A 25 -1.32 -6.64 -0.37
C GLU A 25 -1.91 -6.31 -1.74
N GLY A 26 -1.29 -5.35 -2.44
CA GLY A 26 -1.70 -4.98 -3.80
C GLY A 26 -1.63 -6.16 -4.74
N TRP A 27 -0.54 -6.90 -4.71
CA TRP A 27 -0.37 -8.09 -5.54
C TRP A 27 -1.42 -9.15 -5.23
N HIS A 28 -1.69 -9.42 -3.94
CA HIS A 28 -2.72 -10.38 -3.55
C HIS A 28 -4.11 -9.96 -4.04
N ASN A 29 -4.42 -8.67 -3.96
CA ASN A 29 -5.70 -8.16 -4.46
C ASN A 29 -5.80 -8.28 -5.98
N GLU A 30 -4.73 -8.04 -6.70
CA GLU A 30 -4.70 -8.23 -8.17
C GLU A 30 -4.89 -9.69 -8.55
N GLU A 31 -4.25 -10.63 -7.84
CA GLU A 31 -4.43 -12.06 -8.05
C GLU A 31 -5.85 -12.49 -7.80
N ALA A 32 -6.44 -12.06 -6.68
CA ALA A 32 -7.83 -12.35 -6.36
C ALA A 32 -8.77 -11.78 -7.42
N LYS A 33 -8.48 -10.56 -7.90
CA LYS A 33 -9.27 -9.93 -8.95
C LYS A 33 -9.24 -10.76 -10.25
N THR A 34 -8.05 -11.23 -10.65
CA THR A 34 -7.88 -12.07 -11.83
C THR A 34 -8.74 -13.33 -11.73
N VAL A 35 -8.70 -14.01 -10.57
CA VAL A 35 -9.51 -15.22 -10.33
C VAL A 35 -10.99 -14.90 -10.41
N ASN A 36 -11.42 -13.80 -9.79
CA ASN A 36 -12.85 -13.44 -9.74
C ASN A 36 -13.39 -12.98 -11.10
N ILE A 37 -12.56 -12.37 -11.93
CA ILE A 37 -12.91 -12.06 -13.32
C ILE A 37 -13.21 -13.38 -14.06
N ALA A 38 -12.33 -14.37 -13.93
CA ALA A 38 -12.50 -15.66 -14.59
C ALA A 38 -13.76 -16.39 -14.11
N LEU A 39 -14.16 -16.19 -12.84
CA LEU A 39 -15.36 -16.80 -12.26
C LEU A 39 -16.65 -16.00 -12.53
N GLY A 40 -16.52 -14.79 -13.08
CA GLY A 40 -17.68 -13.94 -13.34
C GLY A 40 -18.27 -13.28 -12.08
N ASN A 41 -17.49 -13.15 -11.01
CA ASN A 41 -17.93 -12.54 -9.75
C ASN A 41 -17.76 -11.02 -9.80
N GLU A 42 -18.66 -10.33 -10.51
CA GLU A 42 -18.54 -8.88 -10.74
C GLU A 42 -18.50 -8.06 -9.45
N ASP A 43 -19.32 -8.41 -8.45
CA ASP A 43 -19.35 -7.66 -7.19
C ASP A 43 -17.99 -7.72 -6.48
N GLU A 44 -17.38 -8.90 -6.45
CA GLU A 44 -16.08 -9.08 -5.84
C GLU A 44 -14.98 -8.37 -6.65
N VAL A 45 -15.07 -8.38 -7.98
CA VAL A 45 -14.14 -7.65 -8.85
C VAL A 45 -14.19 -6.16 -8.54
N GLN A 46 -15.39 -5.59 -8.36
CA GLN A 46 -15.55 -4.17 -8.02
C GLN A 46 -14.97 -3.85 -6.66
N ARG A 47 -15.20 -4.71 -5.66
CA ARG A 47 -14.65 -4.54 -4.32
C ARG A 47 -13.12 -4.55 -4.34
N LEU A 48 -12.54 -5.51 -5.05
CA LEU A 48 -11.09 -5.64 -5.16
C LEU A 48 -10.48 -4.46 -5.95
N THR A 49 -11.16 -3.99 -6.98
CA THR A 49 -10.72 -2.82 -7.74
C THR A 49 -10.65 -1.58 -6.85
N ALA A 50 -11.66 -1.38 -5.99
CA ALA A 50 -11.66 -0.26 -5.04
C ALA A 50 -10.52 -0.40 -4.03
N ASN A 51 -10.30 -1.61 -3.50
CA ASN A 51 -9.19 -1.88 -2.57
C ASN A 51 -7.83 -1.59 -3.21
N ILE A 52 -7.65 -1.99 -4.46
CA ILE A 52 -6.39 -1.74 -5.18
C ILE A 52 -6.13 -0.23 -5.27
N GLN A 53 -7.15 0.59 -5.54
CA GLN A 53 -6.99 2.05 -5.58
C GLN A 53 -6.60 2.61 -4.21
N ILE A 54 -7.20 2.12 -3.15
CA ILE A 54 -6.86 2.54 -1.79
C ILE A 54 -5.41 2.19 -1.46
N ILE A 55 -4.97 0.98 -1.83
CA ILE A 55 -3.60 0.53 -1.61
C ILE A 55 -2.62 1.41 -2.40
N LYS A 56 -2.93 1.74 -3.65
CA LYS A 56 -2.10 2.63 -4.48
C LYS A 56 -1.95 4.00 -3.84
N GLN A 57 -3.03 4.56 -3.30
CA GLN A 57 -2.99 5.84 -2.60
C GLN A 57 -2.14 5.77 -1.33
N ALA A 58 -2.24 4.68 -0.59
CA ALA A 58 -1.44 4.46 0.60
C ALA A 58 0.05 4.36 0.26
N ILE A 59 0.38 3.68 -0.85
CA ILE A 59 1.76 3.58 -1.34
C ILE A 59 2.33 4.96 -1.65
N VAL A 60 1.57 5.80 -2.35
CA VAL A 60 1.99 7.16 -2.67
C VAL A 60 2.26 7.95 -1.38
N SER A 61 1.36 7.85 -0.40
CA SER A 61 1.52 8.53 0.88
C SER A 61 2.81 8.11 1.61
N VAL A 62 3.09 6.80 1.63
CA VAL A 62 4.31 6.29 2.26
C VAL A 62 5.55 6.78 1.50
N GLN A 63 5.52 6.75 0.17
CA GLN A 63 6.63 7.23 -0.66
C GLN A 63 6.91 8.71 -0.41
N GLU A 64 5.86 9.53 -0.27
CA GLU A 64 6.01 10.95 0.04
C GLU A 64 6.67 11.16 1.40
N GLN A 65 6.31 10.36 2.40
CA GLN A 65 6.93 10.42 3.72
C GLN A 65 8.41 10.06 3.66
N ILE A 66 8.76 9.03 2.89
CA ILE A 66 10.14 8.61 2.70
C ILE A 66 10.94 9.73 2.03
N THR A 67 10.40 10.32 0.99
CA THR A 67 11.02 11.44 0.28
C THR A 67 11.28 12.62 1.23
N ALA A 68 10.30 12.95 2.07
CA ALA A 68 10.43 14.04 3.03
C ALA A 68 11.55 13.79 4.03
N LEU A 69 11.78 12.55 4.45
CA LEU A 69 12.86 12.22 5.37
C LEU A 69 14.24 12.28 4.71
N ASN A 70 14.30 12.12 3.40
CA ASN A 70 15.57 12.14 2.65
C ASN A 70 15.96 13.55 2.17
N GLU A 71 15.09 14.54 2.38
CA GLU A 71 15.39 15.95 2.09
C GLU A 71 16.17 16.67 3.24
#